data_1d007bfb7a6348d6d191fdddb6021572
#
_entry.id   1d007bfb7a6348d6d191fdddb6021572
#
_cell.length_a   1.000
_cell.length_b   1.000
_cell.length_c   1.000
_cell.angle_alpha   90.00
_cell.angle_beta   90.00
_cell.angle_gamma   90.00
#
_symmetry.space_group_name_H-M   'P 1'
#
loop_
_entity.id
_entity.type
_entity.pdbx_description
1 polymer ?
#
loop_
_entity_poly.entity_id
_entity_poly.type
_entity_poly.pdbx_seq_one_letter_code
_entity_poly.pdbx_strand_id
1 'polypeptide(L)'
;MATLFVRHTVKDYAQWKRAYDQFAPTRKKWGVTGAGVYRDANGSNKIIVTHQFPDMETAQEFAESDDLRSAMADAGVVGAPEMWFSEEVEQTRY
;
A
#
# COMPACT_ATOMS: atom_id res chain seq x y z
N MET A 1 -4.09 2.89 15.92
CA MET A 1 -4.27 2.90 14.46
C MET A 1 -3.26 1.94 13.84
N ALA A 2 -3.72 1.06 12.99
CA ALA A 2 -2.85 0.08 12.35
C ALA A 2 -2.37 0.59 11.01
N THR A 3 -1.14 0.30 10.65
CA THR A 3 -0.57 0.67 9.35
C THR A 3 -0.04 -0.58 8.66
N LEU A 4 -0.46 -0.78 7.42
CA LEU A 4 0.10 -1.77 6.53
C LEU A 4 1.13 -1.10 5.64
N PHE A 5 2.34 -1.63 5.63
CA PHE A 5 3.40 -1.19 4.73
C PHE A 5 3.55 -2.22 3.62
N VAL A 6 3.59 -1.76 2.38
CA VAL A 6 3.83 -2.60 1.21
C VAL A 6 5.01 -2.04 0.46
N ARG A 7 6.02 -2.84 0.22
CA ARG A 7 7.18 -2.45 -0.58
C ARG A 7 7.28 -3.38 -1.77
N HIS A 8 7.35 -2.82 -2.96
CA HIS A 8 7.43 -3.64 -4.16
C HIS A 8 8.17 -2.92 -5.29
N THR A 9 8.65 -3.72 -6.23
CA THR A 9 9.25 -3.22 -7.46
C THR A 9 8.18 -3.15 -8.54
N VAL A 10 8.19 -2.09 -9.33
CA VAL A 10 7.22 -1.91 -10.42
C VAL A 10 7.94 -1.78 -11.75
N LYS A 11 7.27 -2.16 -12.83
CA LYS A 11 7.83 -2.04 -14.18
C LYS A 11 7.95 -0.57 -14.60
N ASP A 12 6.93 0.20 -14.30
CA ASP A 12 6.81 1.59 -14.73
C ASP A 12 5.97 2.35 -13.71
N TYR A 13 6.52 3.41 -13.17
CA TYR A 13 5.83 4.20 -12.15
C TYR A 13 4.51 4.79 -12.66
N ALA A 14 4.50 5.32 -13.89
CA ALA A 14 3.29 5.94 -14.43
C ALA A 14 2.13 4.95 -14.53
N GLN A 15 2.40 3.72 -14.99
CA GLN A 15 1.41 2.65 -15.01
C GLN A 15 0.93 2.32 -13.61
N TRP A 16 1.86 2.16 -12.67
CA TRP A 16 1.55 1.85 -11.29
C TRP A 16 0.67 2.92 -10.66
N LYS A 17 1.02 4.19 -10.88
CA LYS A 17 0.29 5.32 -10.31
C LYS A 17 -1.15 5.37 -10.81
N ARG A 18 -1.37 5.11 -12.09
CA ARG A 18 -2.73 5.06 -12.64
C ARG A 18 -3.56 3.96 -11.97
N ALA A 19 -2.97 2.78 -11.81
CA ALA A 19 -3.66 1.68 -11.13
C ALA A 19 -3.91 2.00 -9.66
N TYR A 20 -2.94 2.61 -8.99
CA TYR A 20 -3.09 3.03 -7.61
C TYR A 20 -4.26 4.00 -7.45
N ASP A 21 -4.35 4.99 -8.33
CA ASP A 21 -5.44 5.98 -8.28
C ASP A 21 -6.80 5.33 -8.54
N GLN A 22 -6.87 4.40 -9.50
CA GLN A 22 -8.10 3.70 -9.82
C GLN A 22 -8.57 2.79 -8.68
N PHE A 23 -7.65 2.36 -7.83
CA PHE A 23 -7.96 1.51 -6.69
C PHE A 23 -8.50 2.28 -5.48
N ALA A 24 -8.49 3.60 -5.52
CA ALA A 24 -8.90 4.43 -4.39
C ALA A 24 -10.31 4.09 -3.84
N PRO A 25 -11.34 3.88 -4.68
CA PRO A 25 -12.66 3.51 -4.14
C PRO A 25 -12.62 2.19 -3.38
N THR A 26 -11.84 1.23 -3.82
CA THR A 26 -11.72 -0.07 -3.17
C THR A 26 -10.97 0.06 -1.83
N ARG A 27 -9.90 0.86 -1.79
CA ARG A 27 -9.21 1.16 -0.51
C ARG A 27 -10.18 1.76 0.49
N LYS A 28 -10.97 2.73 0.06
CA LYS A 28 -11.95 3.38 0.91
C LYS A 28 -12.99 2.41 1.42
N LYS A 29 -13.46 1.51 0.56
CA LYS A 29 -14.43 0.49 0.93
C LYS A 29 -13.88 -0.47 1.99
N TRP A 30 -12.58 -0.77 1.94
CA TRP A 30 -11.91 -1.60 2.93
C TRP A 30 -11.67 -0.91 4.26
N GLY A 31 -11.96 0.38 4.37
CA GLY A 31 -11.80 1.14 5.60
C GLY A 31 -10.45 1.83 5.74
N VAL A 32 -9.70 1.94 4.65
CA VAL A 32 -8.44 2.70 4.66
C VAL A 32 -8.76 4.16 4.95
N THR A 33 -8.17 4.70 6.00
CA THR A 33 -8.40 6.08 6.43
C THR A 33 -7.34 7.05 5.91
N GLY A 34 -6.21 6.53 5.49
CA GLY A 34 -5.15 7.33 4.91
C GLY A 34 -4.16 6.44 4.20
N ALA A 35 -3.45 6.99 3.26
CA ALA A 35 -2.44 6.26 2.50
C ALA A 35 -1.31 7.20 2.12
N GLY A 36 -0.11 6.66 1.97
CA GLY A 36 1.05 7.40 1.51
C GLY A 36 1.80 6.61 0.46
N VAL A 37 2.43 7.30 -0.44
CA VAL A 37 3.25 6.69 -1.49
C VAL A 37 4.64 7.29 -1.40
N TYR A 38 5.64 6.41 -1.32
CA TYR A 38 7.04 6.82 -1.21
C TYR A 38 7.84 6.06 -2.25
N ARG A 39 8.82 6.73 -2.81
CA ARG A 39 9.80 6.08 -3.69
C ARG A 39 11.05 5.81 -2.86
N ASP A 40 11.58 4.60 -2.98
CA ASP A 40 12.82 4.25 -2.30
C ASP A 40 13.93 5.19 -2.79
N ALA A 41 14.71 5.73 -1.85
CA ALA A 41 15.77 6.69 -2.19
C ALA A 41 16.83 6.12 -3.12
N ASN A 42 17.02 4.79 -3.07
CA ASN A 42 18.06 4.11 -3.84
C ASN A 42 17.52 3.36 -5.05
N GLY A 43 16.23 3.47 -5.34
CA GLY A 43 15.65 2.73 -6.45
C GLY A 43 14.39 3.37 -6.98
N SER A 44 14.44 3.91 -8.20
CA SER A 44 13.33 4.66 -8.78
C SER A 44 12.08 3.79 -9.02
N ASN A 45 12.25 2.47 -9.18
CA ASN A 45 11.14 1.56 -9.41
C ASN A 45 10.71 0.79 -8.16
N LYS A 46 11.26 1.14 -7.01
CA LYS A 46 10.83 0.57 -5.72
C LYS A 46 9.92 1.56 -5.04
N ILE A 47 8.70 1.12 -4.78
CA ILE A 47 7.64 1.93 -4.22
C ILE A 47 7.24 1.36 -2.86
N ILE A 48 7.09 2.25 -1.89
CA ILE A 48 6.58 1.90 -0.56
C ILE A 48 5.23 2.58 -0.41
N VAL A 49 4.22 1.80 -0.07
CA VAL A 49 2.87 2.32 0.14
C VAL A 49 2.47 2.06 1.58
N THR A 50 1.93 3.06 2.23
CA THR A 50 1.34 2.89 3.55
C THR A 50 -0.18 2.96 3.45
N HIS A 51 -0.86 2.13 4.22
CA HIS A 51 -2.32 2.13 4.32
C HIS A 51 -2.67 2.15 5.81
N GLN A 52 -3.41 3.17 6.22
CA GLN A 52 -3.84 3.28 7.61
C GLN A 52 -5.25 2.73 7.78
N PHE A 53 -5.44 1.95 8.84
CA PHE A 53 -6.72 1.33 9.18
C PHE A 53 -7.08 1.62 10.63
N PRO A 54 -8.38 1.62 10.98
CA PRO A 54 -8.79 1.77 12.37
C PRO A 54 -8.33 0.62 13.26
N ASP A 55 -8.21 -0.59 12.72
CA ASP A 55 -7.82 -1.78 13.48
C ASP A 55 -6.92 -2.72 12.68
N MET A 56 -6.20 -3.56 13.42
CA MET A 56 -5.23 -4.48 12.83
C MET A 56 -5.92 -5.61 12.05
N GLU A 57 -7.06 -6.08 12.51
CA GLU A 57 -7.76 -7.18 11.85
C GLU A 57 -8.13 -6.82 10.41
N THR A 58 -8.70 -5.64 10.20
CA THR A 58 -9.06 -5.17 8.86
C THR A 58 -7.82 -4.98 7.99
N ALA A 59 -6.73 -4.48 8.56
CA ALA A 59 -5.47 -4.34 7.84
C ALA A 59 -4.96 -5.69 7.34
N GLN A 60 -5.03 -6.71 8.18
CA GLN A 60 -4.59 -8.06 7.83
C GLN A 60 -5.48 -8.67 6.74
N GLU A 61 -6.78 -8.49 6.86
CA GLU A 61 -7.72 -8.99 5.85
C GLU A 61 -7.48 -8.32 4.49
N PHE A 62 -7.24 -7.02 4.49
CA PHE A 62 -6.93 -6.29 3.26
C PHE A 62 -5.65 -6.81 2.62
N ALA A 63 -4.62 -7.04 3.41
CA ALA A 63 -3.34 -7.53 2.91
C ALA A 63 -3.45 -8.91 2.23
N GLU A 64 -4.39 -9.73 2.68
CA GLU A 64 -4.63 -11.07 2.14
C GLU A 64 -5.71 -11.10 1.06
N SER A 65 -6.32 -9.96 0.74
CA SER A 65 -7.47 -9.92 -0.15
C SER A 65 -7.10 -10.15 -1.60
N ASP A 66 -8.03 -10.74 -2.34
CA ASP A 66 -7.92 -10.85 -3.78
C ASP A 66 -7.95 -9.48 -4.45
N ASP A 67 -8.65 -8.53 -3.85
CA ASP A 67 -8.71 -7.15 -4.35
C ASP A 67 -7.31 -6.56 -4.43
N LEU A 68 -6.52 -6.68 -3.37
CA LEU A 68 -5.17 -6.15 -3.37
C LEU A 68 -4.25 -6.91 -4.33
N ARG A 69 -4.39 -8.24 -4.35
CA ARG A 69 -3.59 -9.08 -5.26
C ARG A 69 -3.82 -8.71 -6.71
N SER A 70 -5.08 -8.56 -7.10
CA SER A 70 -5.45 -8.17 -8.46
C SER A 70 -4.97 -6.78 -8.80
N ALA A 71 -5.08 -5.85 -7.86
CA ALA A 71 -4.62 -4.48 -8.05
C ALA A 71 -3.12 -4.41 -8.30
N MET A 72 -2.34 -5.19 -7.55
CA MET A 72 -0.90 -5.24 -7.73
C MET A 72 -0.51 -5.84 -9.08
N ALA A 73 -1.21 -6.88 -9.53
CA ALA A 73 -0.98 -7.46 -10.84
C ALA A 73 -1.25 -6.44 -11.95
N ASP A 74 -2.37 -5.72 -11.85
CA ASP A 74 -2.75 -4.70 -12.83
C ASP A 74 -1.78 -3.51 -12.82
N ALA A 75 -1.19 -3.24 -11.67
CA ALA A 75 -0.26 -2.13 -11.50
C ALA A 75 1.15 -2.42 -12.03
N GLY A 76 1.41 -3.65 -12.44
CA GLY A 76 2.73 -4.03 -12.97
C GLY A 76 3.77 -4.28 -11.89
N VAL A 77 3.34 -4.78 -10.74
CA VAL A 77 4.27 -5.18 -9.67
C VAL A 77 5.05 -6.41 -10.12
N VAL A 78 6.37 -6.35 -9.93
CA VAL A 78 7.31 -7.41 -10.33
C VAL A 78 7.78 -8.15 -9.09
N GLY A 79 7.65 -9.47 -9.12
CA GLY A 79 8.08 -10.32 -8.01
C GLY A 79 7.11 -10.24 -6.83
N ALA A 80 7.53 -10.81 -5.70
CA ALA A 80 6.71 -10.83 -4.50
C ALA A 80 6.85 -9.51 -3.74
N PRO A 81 5.76 -8.89 -3.32
CA PRO A 81 5.85 -7.69 -2.48
C PRO A 81 6.26 -8.07 -1.06
N GLU A 82 6.94 -7.14 -0.40
CA GLU A 82 7.19 -7.23 1.03
C GLU A 82 6.04 -6.49 1.75
N MET A 83 5.51 -7.10 2.78
CA MET A 83 4.42 -6.51 3.57
C MET A 83 4.71 -6.68 5.04
N TRP A 84 4.43 -5.63 5.82
CA TRP A 84 4.50 -5.72 7.27
C TRP A 84 3.50 -4.78 7.89
N PHE A 85 3.21 -5.02 9.17
CA PHE A 85 2.21 -4.28 9.92
C PHE A 85 2.85 -3.60 11.11
N SER A 86 2.35 -2.42 11.45
CA SER A 86 2.78 -1.68 12.63
C SER A 86 1.61 -0.99 13.27
N GLU A 87 1.67 -0.81 14.57
CA GLU A 87 0.75 0.06 15.28
C GLU A 87 1.40 1.41 15.45
N GLU A 88 0.66 2.46 15.15
CA GLU A 88 1.15 3.80 15.40
C GLU A 88 1.10 4.06 16.89
N VAL A 89 2.25 4.34 17.47
CA VAL A 89 2.37 4.62 18.91
C VAL A 89 2.39 6.12 19.15
N GLU A 90 3.04 6.87 18.27
CA GLU A 90 3.19 8.30 18.46
C GLU A 90 3.52 8.98 17.14
N GLN A 91 2.97 10.15 16.91
CA GLN A 91 3.40 11.06 15.86
C GLN A 91 3.68 12.41 16.48
N THR A 92 4.80 13.02 16.09
CA THR A 92 5.19 14.33 16.59
C THR A 92 5.43 15.26 15.41
N ARG A 93 4.90 16.46 15.53
CA ARG A 93 5.14 17.53 14.55
C ARG A 93 6.06 18.57 15.13
N TYR A 94 6.95 19.08 14.31
CA TYR A 94 7.88 20.14 14.71
C TYR A 94 7.59 21.43 13.98
#